data_af179b5a7e02a12982ba0e96c8e5c31f
#
_entry.id   af179b5a7e02a12982ba0e96c8e5c31f
#
_cell.length_a   1.000
_cell.length_b   1.000
_cell.length_c   1.000
_cell.angle_alpha   90.00
_cell.angle_beta   90.00
_cell.angle_gamma   90.00
#
_symmetry.space_group_name_H-M   'P 1'
#
loop_
_entity.id
_entity.type
_entity.pdbx_description
1 polymer ?
#
loop_
_entity_poly.entity_id
_entity_poly.type
_entity_poly.pdbx_seq_one_letter_code
_entity_poly.pdbx_strand_id
1 'polypeptide(L)'
;MTSSTPEISTRSTRTAGPHRAHREARDRGAARTLAQRPPARYEPYLDGLFTYCLSVLCDHDAATAALGDALALAERRGRHVPEAPADRRAWLYALARWACLRKLAEAKQKRQSSHAAGRPQRADRPSGPAVSEEVQERRRRGLALLAWPEAAGTTPEQREALELAVRHHLAAHEVAAVLGMDLAAARDLLASAACEVERTRAALAVVETGACPSVAHLVGDDRPVLGTALRRELVRHVDDCPRCRRTAERAIPGRWPGTSVTPAELPVLSAPRAALHVAMAHHARARGAGPRFDRRGFPMDPKDRAARRDRLRARAVTTTVVATVVAAPVLALWAAYRGAPVGGPQGE
;
A
#
# COMPACT_ATOMS: atom_id res chain seq x y z
N MET A 1 1.98 -68.51 62.23
CA MET A 1 2.71 -67.26 62.50
C MET A 1 3.48 -66.92 61.21
N THR A 2 2.93 -66.14 60.33
CA THR A 2 3.47 -65.77 59.04
C THR A 2 3.75 -64.29 59.05
N SER A 3 5.08 -63.98 58.98
CA SER A 3 5.54 -62.57 58.87
C SER A 3 5.56 -62.13 57.43
N SER A 4 4.75 -61.14 57.08
CA SER A 4 4.78 -60.48 55.77
C SER A 4 5.69 -59.28 55.84
N THR A 5 6.75 -59.27 55.02
CA THR A 5 7.68 -58.17 54.80
C THR A 5 7.10 -57.26 53.69
N PRO A 6 7.04 -55.93 53.83
CA PRO A 6 6.62 -55.07 52.74
C PRO A 6 7.80 -54.82 51.75
N GLU A 7 7.56 -55.09 50.47
CA GLU A 7 8.44 -54.68 49.38
C GLU A 7 8.38 -53.17 49.17
N ILE A 8 9.53 -52.51 49.35
CA ILE A 8 9.72 -51.10 49.02
C ILE A 8 9.99 -50.99 47.53
N SER A 9 9.00 -50.54 46.76
CA SER A 9 9.14 -50.24 45.36
C SER A 9 9.95 -48.94 45.16
N THR A 10 11.23 -49.05 44.86
CA THR A 10 12.10 -47.93 44.49
C THR A 10 11.72 -47.43 43.11
N ARG A 11 10.96 -46.34 43.05
CA ARG A 11 10.66 -45.61 41.82
C ARG A 11 11.94 -44.95 41.32
N SER A 12 12.61 -45.59 40.34
CA SER A 12 13.78 -45.04 39.65
C SER A 12 13.40 -43.79 38.89
N THR A 13 13.71 -42.62 39.44
CA THR A 13 13.68 -41.33 38.73
C THR A 13 14.84 -41.28 37.74
N ARG A 14 14.57 -41.67 36.52
CA ARG A 14 15.52 -41.53 35.40
C ARG A 14 15.72 -40.03 35.15
N THR A 15 16.82 -39.47 35.67
CA THR A 15 17.28 -38.11 35.36
C THR A 15 17.56 -38.04 33.85
N ALA A 16 16.74 -37.22 33.16
CA ALA A 16 16.92 -36.94 31.75
C ALA A 16 18.29 -36.27 31.54
N GLY A 17 19.18 -36.91 30.78
CA GLY A 17 20.52 -36.38 30.53
C GLY A 17 20.51 -35.00 29.86
N PRO A 18 21.61 -34.23 30.01
CA PRO A 18 21.68 -32.83 29.55
C PRO A 18 21.35 -32.65 28.06
N HIS A 19 21.62 -33.66 27.25
CA HIS A 19 21.25 -33.64 25.80
C HIS A 19 19.75 -33.69 25.54
N ARG A 20 18.96 -34.35 26.39
CA ARG A 20 17.50 -34.40 26.26
C ARG A 20 16.86 -33.08 26.68
N ALA A 21 17.34 -32.46 27.76
CA ALA A 21 16.90 -31.17 28.23
C ALA A 21 17.19 -30.04 27.18
N HIS A 22 18.38 -30.12 26.54
CA HIS A 22 18.76 -29.19 25.46
C HIS A 22 17.86 -29.34 24.21
N ARG A 23 17.53 -30.58 23.83
CA ARG A 23 16.64 -30.87 22.71
C ARG A 23 15.23 -30.39 22.99
N GLU A 24 14.68 -30.68 24.17
CA GLU A 24 13.36 -30.20 24.59
C GLU A 24 13.29 -28.68 24.74
N ALA A 25 14.38 -28.01 25.12
CA ALA A 25 14.45 -26.54 25.14
C ALA A 25 14.47 -25.96 23.73
N ARG A 26 15.20 -26.58 22.79
CA ARG A 26 15.19 -26.18 21.36
C ARG A 26 13.83 -26.42 20.72
N ASP A 27 13.19 -27.55 20.99
CA ASP A 27 11.87 -27.91 20.45
C ASP A 27 10.78 -26.97 21.01
N ARG A 28 10.85 -26.60 22.29
CA ARG A 28 9.99 -25.58 22.90
C ARG A 28 10.27 -24.19 22.35
N GLY A 29 11.53 -23.84 22.09
CA GLY A 29 11.91 -22.59 21.41
C GLY A 29 11.38 -22.52 19.99
N ALA A 30 11.57 -23.60 19.22
CA ALA A 30 11.05 -23.73 17.86
C ALA A 30 9.51 -23.67 17.81
N ALA A 31 8.83 -24.38 18.73
CA ALA A 31 7.37 -24.35 18.85
C ALA A 31 6.84 -22.95 19.22
N ARG A 32 7.52 -22.20 20.11
CA ARG A 32 7.18 -20.80 20.42
C ARG A 32 7.39 -19.89 19.22
N THR A 33 8.46 -20.08 18.45
CA THR A 33 8.75 -19.30 17.24
C THR A 33 7.72 -19.58 16.16
N LEU A 34 7.28 -20.85 16.01
CA LEU A 34 6.21 -21.22 15.08
C LEU A 34 4.85 -20.67 15.52
N ALA A 35 4.55 -20.65 16.83
CA ALA A 35 3.32 -20.08 17.38
C ALA A 35 3.25 -18.54 17.24
N GLN A 36 4.40 -17.88 17.00
CA GLN A 36 4.50 -16.43 16.81
C GLN A 36 4.56 -16.02 15.33
N ARG A 37 4.06 -16.84 14.43
CA ARG A 37 4.02 -16.56 12.97
C ARG A 37 2.59 -16.35 12.51
N PRO A 38 2.40 -15.58 11.43
CA PRO A 38 1.13 -15.56 10.72
C PRO A 38 0.70 -16.95 10.30
N PRO A 39 -0.61 -17.22 10.08
CA PRO A 39 -1.10 -18.49 9.62
C PRO A 39 -0.38 -18.98 8.34
N ALA A 40 0.00 -20.26 8.31
CA ALA A 40 0.82 -20.87 7.25
C ALA A 40 0.25 -20.65 5.82
N ARG A 41 -1.07 -20.51 5.69
CA ARG A 41 -1.74 -20.24 4.40
C ARG A 41 -1.33 -18.93 3.73
N TYR A 42 -0.76 -17.98 4.47
CA TYR A 42 -0.28 -16.70 3.94
C TYR A 42 1.21 -16.72 3.64
N GLU A 43 1.96 -17.71 4.12
CA GLU A 43 3.42 -17.78 4.00
C GLU A 43 3.92 -17.52 2.56
N PRO A 44 3.31 -18.09 1.50
CA PRO A 44 3.76 -17.83 0.12
C PRO A 44 3.64 -16.37 -0.35
N TYR A 45 2.83 -15.58 0.33
CA TYR A 45 2.51 -14.21 -0.09
C TYR A 45 3.18 -13.13 0.79
N LEU A 46 3.68 -13.50 1.99
CA LEU A 46 4.11 -12.53 3.01
C LEU A 46 5.19 -11.58 2.52
N ASP A 47 6.22 -12.09 1.87
CA ASP A 47 7.36 -11.29 1.44
C ASP A 47 6.96 -10.29 0.35
N GLY A 48 6.19 -10.74 -0.64
CA GLY A 48 5.63 -9.86 -1.68
C GLY A 48 4.68 -8.81 -1.11
N LEU A 49 3.75 -9.20 -0.26
CA LEU A 49 2.80 -8.26 0.36
C LEU A 49 3.50 -7.25 1.27
N PHE A 50 4.52 -7.67 2.02
CA PHE A 50 5.31 -6.76 2.84
C PHE A 50 6.09 -5.75 1.99
N THR A 51 6.74 -6.25 0.93
CA THR A 51 7.48 -5.42 -0.02
C THR A 51 6.58 -4.38 -0.66
N TYR A 52 5.39 -4.77 -1.10
CA TYR A 52 4.38 -3.87 -1.63
C TYR A 52 3.96 -2.80 -0.60
N CYS A 53 3.64 -3.20 0.63
CA CYS A 53 3.29 -2.24 1.68
C CYS A 53 4.44 -1.27 1.96
N LEU A 54 5.68 -1.75 1.94
CA LEU A 54 6.87 -0.95 2.18
C LEU A 54 7.15 0.03 1.03
N SER A 55 6.95 -0.38 -0.24
CA SER A 55 7.10 0.50 -1.39
C SER A 55 6.08 1.65 -1.39
N VAL A 56 4.87 1.41 -0.88
CA VAL A 56 3.81 2.42 -0.78
C VAL A 56 4.00 3.36 0.41
N LEU A 57 4.40 2.85 1.57
CA LEU A 57 4.44 3.59 2.83
C LEU A 57 5.82 4.16 3.17
N CYS A 58 6.89 3.63 2.57
CA CYS A 58 8.29 3.99 2.82
C CYS A 58 8.69 3.96 4.32
N ASP A 59 7.97 3.19 5.14
CA ASP A 59 8.20 3.03 6.56
C ASP A 59 7.94 1.58 6.98
N HIS A 60 8.91 0.94 7.65
CA HIS A 60 8.84 -0.47 8.00
C HIS A 60 7.76 -0.78 9.03
N ASP A 61 7.58 0.10 10.01
CA ASP A 61 6.61 -0.12 11.08
C ASP A 61 5.18 0.11 10.55
N ALA A 62 4.99 1.15 9.72
CA ALA A 62 3.73 1.38 9.03
C ALA A 62 3.38 0.25 8.05
N ALA A 63 4.36 -0.26 7.29
CA ALA A 63 4.18 -1.38 6.37
C ALA A 63 3.80 -2.67 7.11
N THR A 64 4.49 -2.96 8.22
CA THR A 64 4.17 -4.11 9.08
C THR A 64 2.76 -3.99 9.67
N ALA A 65 2.39 -2.81 10.16
CA ALA A 65 1.05 -2.57 10.69
C ALA A 65 -0.03 -2.68 9.62
N ALA A 66 0.20 -2.11 8.40
CA ALA A 66 -0.74 -2.20 7.30
C ALA A 66 -0.94 -3.66 6.83
N LEU A 67 0.14 -4.42 6.69
CA LEU A 67 0.04 -5.84 6.34
C LEU A 67 -0.64 -6.64 7.46
N GLY A 68 -0.33 -6.38 8.73
CA GLY A 68 -1.02 -6.99 9.87
C GLY A 68 -2.53 -6.73 9.84
N ASP A 69 -2.93 -5.49 9.54
CA ASP A 69 -4.33 -5.10 9.37
C ASP A 69 -4.99 -5.87 8.20
N ALA A 70 -4.32 -5.99 7.06
CA ALA A 70 -4.81 -6.71 5.88
C ALA A 70 -5.01 -8.21 6.17
N LEU A 71 -4.02 -8.86 6.79
CA LEU A 71 -4.09 -10.28 7.14
C LEU A 71 -5.14 -10.56 8.20
N ALA A 72 -5.29 -9.71 9.22
CA ALA A 72 -6.36 -9.84 10.22
C ALA A 72 -7.75 -9.66 9.60
N LEU A 73 -7.89 -8.81 8.59
CA LEU A 73 -9.12 -8.70 7.80
C LEU A 73 -9.39 -9.97 6.99
N ALA A 74 -8.35 -10.52 6.36
CA ALA A 74 -8.44 -11.77 5.62
C ALA A 74 -8.90 -12.94 6.52
N GLU A 75 -8.37 -13.04 7.74
CA GLU A 75 -8.81 -14.03 8.74
C GLU A 75 -10.30 -13.90 9.07
N ARG A 76 -10.75 -12.68 9.32
CA ARG A 76 -12.17 -12.43 9.67
C ARG A 76 -13.13 -12.75 8.52
N ARG A 77 -12.65 -12.68 7.28
CA ARG A 77 -13.47 -13.00 6.10
C ARG A 77 -13.65 -14.49 5.86
N GLY A 78 -12.77 -15.33 6.38
CA GLY A 78 -12.88 -16.78 6.42
C GLY A 78 -13.39 -17.40 5.10
N ARG A 79 -14.67 -17.77 5.05
CA ARG A 79 -15.31 -18.44 3.91
C ARG A 79 -15.47 -17.57 2.64
N HIS A 80 -15.22 -16.27 2.71
CA HIS A 80 -15.34 -15.34 1.57
C HIS A 80 -13.99 -15.05 0.90
N VAL A 81 -12.97 -15.82 1.24
CA VAL A 81 -11.65 -15.75 0.57
C VAL A 81 -11.77 -16.45 -0.77
N PRO A 82 -11.31 -15.88 -1.88
CA PRO A 82 -11.31 -16.54 -3.17
C PRO A 82 -10.60 -17.88 -3.13
N GLU A 83 -11.18 -18.90 -3.77
CA GLU A 83 -10.63 -20.26 -3.77
C GLU A 83 -9.46 -20.38 -4.77
N ALA A 84 -9.59 -19.78 -5.95
CA ALA A 84 -8.56 -19.81 -6.96
C ALA A 84 -7.28 -19.08 -6.49
N PRO A 85 -6.09 -19.67 -6.64
CA PRO A 85 -4.84 -19.09 -6.15
C PRO A 85 -4.53 -17.69 -6.71
N ALA A 86 -4.80 -17.45 -8.00
CA ALA A 86 -4.59 -16.14 -8.64
C ALA A 86 -5.54 -15.08 -8.07
N ASP A 87 -6.83 -15.41 -7.93
CA ASP A 87 -7.82 -14.50 -7.34
C ASP A 87 -7.50 -14.22 -5.87
N ARG A 88 -7.04 -15.23 -5.13
CA ARG A 88 -6.59 -15.09 -3.75
C ARG A 88 -5.39 -14.17 -3.63
N ARG A 89 -4.42 -14.30 -4.53
CA ARG A 89 -3.25 -13.42 -4.59
C ARG A 89 -3.68 -11.97 -4.84
N ALA A 90 -4.43 -11.72 -5.90
CA ALA A 90 -4.95 -10.40 -6.22
C ALA A 90 -5.78 -9.80 -5.07
N TRP A 91 -6.62 -10.60 -4.44
CA TRP A 91 -7.43 -10.18 -3.31
C TRP A 91 -6.61 -9.79 -2.08
N LEU A 92 -5.53 -10.51 -1.77
CA LEU A 92 -4.62 -10.17 -0.68
C LEU A 92 -3.88 -8.85 -0.96
N TYR A 93 -3.42 -8.62 -2.21
CA TYR A 93 -2.83 -7.34 -2.61
C TYR A 93 -3.86 -6.20 -2.53
N ALA A 94 -5.11 -6.43 -2.91
CA ALA A 94 -6.16 -5.43 -2.76
C ALA A 94 -6.44 -5.07 -1.30
N LEU A 95 -6.42 -6.04 -0.38
CA LEU A 95 -6.51 -5.79 1.07
C LEU A 95 -5.30 -5.00 1.58
N ALA A 96 -4.08 -5.37 1.17
CA ALA A 96 -2.86 -4.65 1.51
C ALA A 96 -2.90 -3.20 1.00
N ARG A 97 -3.33 -2.99 -0.25
CA ARG A 97 -3.58 -1.67 -0.84
C ARG A 97 -4.54 -0.84 -0.01
N TRP A 98 -5.69 -1.40 0.31
CA TRP A 98 -6.67 -0.72 1.14
C TRP A 98 -6.10 -0.31 2.51
N ALA A 99 -5.35 -1.19 3.16
CA ALA A 99 -4.72 -0.90 4.44
C ALA A 99 -3.66 0.22 4.33
N CYS A 100 -2.84 0.21 3.28
CA CYS A 100 -1.86 1.28 2.99
C CYS A 100 -2.54 2.62 2.76
N LEU A 101 -3.57 2.67 1.91
CA LEU A 101 -4.31 3.90 1.62
C LEU A 101 -5.00 4.47 2.87
N ARG A 102 -5.49 3.60 3.75
CA ARG A 102 -6.04 4.01 5.05
C ARG A 102 -4.96 4.64 5.93
N LYS A 103 -3.78 4.02 6.05
CA LYS A 103 -2.65 4.58 6.81
C LYS A 103 -2.19 5.94 6.27
N LEU A 104 -2.12 6.09 4.96
CA LEU A 104 -1.80 7.37 4.32
C LEU A 104 -2.85 8.45 4.61
N ALA A 105 -4.14 8.10 4.59
CA ALA A 105 -5.22 9.00 4.93
C ALA A 105 -5.17 9.43 6.41
N GLU A 106 -4.94 8.49 7.33
CA GLU A 106 -4.77 8.76 8.76
C GLU A 106 -3.57 9.68 9.02
N ALA A 107 -2.43 9.43 8.36
CA ALA A 107 -1.23 10.27 8.46
C ALA A 107 -1.46 11.69 7.90
N LYS A 108 -2.20 11.82 6.80
CA LYS A 108 -2.59 13.11 6.24
C LYS A 108 -3.50 13.88 7.19
N GLN A 109 -4.51 13.24 7.74
CA GLN A 109 -5.43 13.85 8.69
C GLN A 109 -4.72 14.31 9.98
N LYS A 110 -3.81 13.48 10.52
CA LYS A 110 -3.00 13.85 11.68
C LYS A 110 -2.14 15.08 11.41
N ARG A 111 -1.51 15.18 10.24
CA ARG A 111 -0.74 16.36 9.84
C ARG A 111 -1.62 17.61 9.74
N GLN A 112 -2.78 17.50 9.11
CA GLN A 112 -3.72 18.62 8.97
C GLN A 112 -4.23 19.12 10.33
N SER A 113 -4.57 18.23 11.25
CA SER A 113 -5.01 18.61 12.60
C SER A 113 -3.87 19.26 13.41
N SER A 114 -2.63 18.81 13.28
CA SER A 114 -1.46 19.42 13.93
C SER A 114 -1.18 20.84 13.42
N HIS A 115 -1.32 21.08 12.12
CA HIS A 115 -1.18 22.41 11.53
C HIS A 115 -2.31 23.36 11.97
N ALA A 116 -3.56 22.87 12.00
CA ALA A 116 -4.71 23.66 12.44
C ALA A 116 -4.62 24.04 13.93
N ALA A 117 -3.97 23.24 14.76
CA ALA A 117 -3.79 23.50 16.18
C ALA A 117 -2.62 24.47 16.50
N GLY A 118 -1.94 25.02 15.47
CA GLY A 118 -0.81 25.95 15.67
C GLY A 118 0.39 25.36 16.46
N ARG A 119 0.41 24.06 16.70
CA ARG A 119 1.51 23.40 17.40
C ARG A 119 2.67 23.22 16.46
N PRO A 120 3.86 23.79 16.76
CA PRO A 120 5.06 23.44 16.02
C PRO A 120 5.22 21.92 16.12
N GLN A 121 5.45 21.29 14.99
CA GLN A 121 5.63 19.85 14.87
C GLN A 121 6.98 19.48 15.53
N ARG A 122 7.00 19.56 16.87
CA ARG A 122 8.03 18.86 17.64
C ARG A 122 7.78 17.41 17.32
N ALA A 123 8.79 16.77 16.75
CA ALA A 123 8.80 15.35 16.49
C ALA A 123 8.71 14.60 17.82
N ASP A 124 7.51 14.55 18.40
CA ASP A 124 7.14 13.57 19.40
C ASP A 124 7.05 12.22 18.67
N ARG A 125 8.23 11.68 18.35
CA ARG A 125 8.35 10.24 18.21
C ARG A 125 7.88 9.69 19.55
N PRO A 126 6.81 8.85 19.58
CA PRO A 126 6.56 8.08 20.76
C PRO A 126 7.87 7.37 21.10
N SER A 127 8.33 7.52 22.33
CA SER A 127 9.50 6.86 22.88
C SER A 127 9.23 5.35 22.98
N GLY A 128 9.12 4.69 21.82
CA GLY A 128 9.35 3.25 21.74
C GLY A 128 10.84 3.00 22.05
N PRO A 129 11.19 1.80 22.48
CA PRO A 129 12.59 1.46 22.72
C PRO A 129 13.41 1.87 21.51
N ALA A 130 14.51 2.61 21.74
CA ALA A 130 15.35 3.12 20.66
C ALA A 130 15.76 1.94 19.78
N VAL A 131 15.34 2.00 18.51
CA VAL A 131 15.70 0.97 17.53
C VAL A 131 17.21 1.05 17.38
N SER A 132 17.93 -0.08 17.52
CA SER A 132 19.38 -0.12 17.41
C SER A 132 19.83 0.42 16.04
N GLU A 133 21.02 1.03 16.02
CA GLU A 133 21.58 1.60 14.80
C GLU A 133 21.69 0.59 13.66
N GLU A 134 22.04 -0.66 13.98
CA GLU A 134 22.05 -1.77 13.03
C GLU A 134 20.70 -2.04 12.38
N VAL A 135 19.61 -1.98 13.14
CA VAL A 135 18.26 -2.18 12.62
C VAL A 135 17.85 -0.99 11.75
N GLN A 136 18.22 0.23 12.14
CA GLN A 136 17.96 1.43 11.33
C GLN A 136 18.71 1.36 10.01
N GLU A 137 19.99 0.96 10.02
CA GLU A 137 20.78 0.81 8.81
C GLU A 137 20.26 -0.29 7.90
N ARG A 138 19.85 -1.43 8.46
CA ARG A 138 19.17 -2.50 7.69
C ARG A 138 17.88 -2.02 7.05
N ARG A 139 17.09 -1.22 7.76
CA ARG A 139 15.86 -0.60 7.23
C ARG A 139 16.15 0.37 6.10
N ARG A 140 17.18 1.22 6.22
CA ARG A 140 17.61 2.12 5.15
C ARG A 140 18.04 1.37 3.90
N ARG A 141 18.87 0.33 4.05
CA ARG A 141 19.29 -0.53 2.94
C ARG A 141 18.08 -1.21 2.29
N GLY A 142 17.14 -1.71 3.07
CA GLY A 142 15.90 -2.27 2.55
C GLY A 142 15.13 -1.27 1.67
N LEU A 143 14.97 -0.03 2.13
CA LEU A 143 14.32 1.02 1.33
C LEU A 143 15.12 1.38 0.07
N ALA A 144 16.46 1.42 0.16
CA ALA A 144 17.31 1.69 -1.00
C ALA A 144 17.16 0.62 -2.09
N LEU A 145 17.00 -0.65 -1.71
CA LEU A 145 16.74 -1.74 -2.64
C LEU A 145 15.39 -1.65 -3.35
N LEU A 146 14.43 -0.91 -2.79
CA LEU A 146 13.12 -0.69 -3.44
C LEU A 146 13.16 0.45 -4.44
N ALA A 147 14.23 1.26 -4.46
CA ALA A 147 14.37 2.36 -5.38
C ALA A 147 14.34 1.85 -6.83
N TRP A 148 13.54 2.51 -7.64
CA TRP A 148 13.39 2.20 -9.05
C TRP A 148 13.54 3.50 -9.85
N PRO A 149 14.78 3.92 -10.19
CA PRO A 149 15.05 5.21 -10.83
C PRO A 149 14.32 5.39 -12.16
N GLU A 150 14.18 4.32 -12.95
CA GLU A 150 13.53 4.35 -14.25
C GLU A 150 12.02 4.66 -14.15
N ALA A 151 11.41 4.37 -13.01
CA ALA A 151 10.02 4.73 -12.75
C ALA A 151 9.83 6.19 -12.31
N ALA A 152 10.90 7.01 -12.26
CA ALA A 152 10.84 8.41 -11.79
C ALA A 152 9.87 9.29 -12.58
N GLY A 153 9.57 8.94 -13.84
CA GLY A 153 8.65 9.66 -14.72
C GLY A 153 7.19 9.24 -14.63
N THR A 154 6.88 8.20 -13.88
CA THR A 154 5.54 7.65 -13.80
C THR A 154 4.66 8.41 -12.82
N THR A 155 3.36 8.49 -13.10
CA THR A 155 2.36 8.93 -12.12
C THR A 155 2.29 7.95 -10.95
N PRO A 156 1.73 8.33 -9.79
CA PRO A 156 1.54 7.40 -8.68
C PRO A 156 0.76 6.13 -9.06
N GLU A 157 -0.28 6.26 -9.90
CA GLU A 157 -1.08 5.13 -10.37
C GLU A 157 -0.31 4.23 -11.33
N GLN A 158 0.45 4.82 -12.27
CA GLN A 158 1.35 4.09 -13.16
C GLN A 158 2.42 3.33 -12.38
N ARG A 159 3.02 3.97 -11.38
CA ARG A 159 4.03 3.34 -10.53
C ARG A 159 3.47 2.17 -9.74
N GLU A 160 2.27 2.32 -9.16
CA GLU A 160 1.59 1.24 -8.44
C GLU A 160 1.27 0.06 -9.38
N ALA A 161 0.77 0.34 -10.59
CA ALA A 161 0.50 -0.70 -11.59
C ALA A 161 1.77 -1.46 -12.00
N LEU A 162 2.88 -0.73 -12.24
CA LEU A 162 4.18 -1.34 -12.55
C LEU A 162 4.74 -2.16 -11.39
N GLU A 163 4.64 -1.66 -10.18
CA GLU A 163 5.07 -2.38 -8.98
C GLU A 163 4.36 -3.74 -8.87
N LEU A 164 3.04 -3.75 -9.05
CA LEU A 164 2.24 -4.96 -9.04
C LEU A 164 2.60 -5.92 -10.19
N ALA A 165 2.73 -5.39 -11.42
CA ALA A 165 2.98 -6.22 -12.60
C ALA A 165 4.43 -6.72 -12.68
N VAL A 166 5.42 -5.88 -12.38
CA VAL A 166 6.83 -6.19 -12.61
C VAL A 166 7.47 -6.83 -11.38
N ARG A 167 7.43 -6.17 -10.21
CA ARG A 167 8.04 -6.71 -8.99
C ARG A 167 7.27 -7.89 -8.41
N HIS A 168 5.95 -7.83 -8.45
CA HIS A 168 5.10 -8.86 -7.86
C HIS A 168 4.52 -9.84 -8.86
N HIS A 169 4.85 -9.70 -10.15
CA HIS A 169 4.46 -10.60 -11.23
C HIS A 169 2.94 -10.86 -11.31
N LEU A 170 2.13 -9.82 -11.05
CA LEU A 170 0.69 -9.90 -11.24
C LEU A 170 0.35 -9.74 -12.73
N ALA A 171 -0.50 -10.61 -13.24
CA ALA A 171 -1.04 -10.46 -14.59
C ALA A 171 -1.96 -9.23 -14.69
N ALA A 172 -2.15 -8.68 -15.88
CA ALA A 172 -2.95 -7.47 -16.09
C ALA A 172 -4.37 -7.54 -15.49
N HIS A 173 -5.01 -8.72 -15.52
CA HIS A 173 -6.33 -8.92 -14.90
C HIS A 173 -6.29 -8.90 -13.37
N GLU A 174 -5.18 -9.36 -12.76
CA GLU A 174 -4.97 -9.27 -11.31
C GLU A 174 -4.70 -7.82 -10.90
N VAL A 175 -3.87 -7.09 -11.68
CA VAL A 175 -3.63 -5.64 -11.48
C VAL A 175 -4.96 -4.88 -11.56
N ALA A 176 -5.79 -5.16 -12.56
CA ALA A 176 -7.13 -4.57 -12.70
C ALA A 176 -7.99 -4.81 -11.45
N ALA A 177 -7.99 -6.05 -10.92
CA ALA A 177 -8.73 -6.40 -9.72
C ALA A 177 -8.21 -5.68 -8.46
N VAL A 178 -6.87 -5.56 -8.31
CA VAL A 178 -6.24 -4.85 -7.18
C VAL A 178 -6.55 -3.35 -7.22
N LEU A 179 -6.48 -2.73 -8.39
CA LEU A 179 -6.70 -1.30 -8.57
C LEU A 179 -8.19 -0.93 -8.65
N GLY A 180 -9.09 -1.91 -8.79
CA GLY A 180 -10.53 -1.69 -8.88
C GLY A 180 -10.96 -1.06 -10.21
N MET A 181 -10.27 -1.39 -11.31
CA MET A 181 -10.55 -0.93 -12.68
C MET A 181 -10.89 -2.10 -13.60
N ASP A 182 -11.33 -1.81 -14.81
CA ASP A 182 -11.52 -2.83 -15.82
C ASP A 182 -10.19 -3.26 -16.46
N LEU A 183 -10.20 -4.39 -17.17
CA LEU A 183 -8.98 -4.96 -17.77
C LEU A 183 -8.40 -4.09 -18.88
N ALA A 184 -9.24 -3.40 -19.66
CA ALA A 184 -8.78 -2.52 -20.73
C ALA A 184 -8.03 -1.33 -20.14
N ALA A 185 -8.63 -0.65 -19.14
CA ALA A 185 -8.00 0.46 -18.43
C ALA A 185 -6.68 0.04 -17.75
N ALA A 186 -6.59 -1.16 -17.17
CA ALA A 186 -5.36 -1.66 -16.58
C ALA A 186 -4.26 -1.91 -17.63
N ARG A 187 -4.62 -2.43 -18.80
CA ARG A 187 -3.68 -2.60 -19.91
C ARG A 187 -3.16 -1.26 -20.45
N ASP A 188 -4.05 -0.29 -20.63
CA ASP A 188 -3.68 1.04 -21.09
C ASP A 188 -2.78 1.75 -20.07
N LEU A 189 -3.09 1.62 -18.77
CA LEU A 189 -2.27 2.16 -17.70
C LEU A 189 -0.86 1.53 -17.70
N LEU A 190 -0.75 0.21 -17.83
CA LEU A 190 0.52 -0.51 -17.89
C LEU A 190 1.32 -0.13 -19.14
N ALA A 191 0.67 -0.03 -20.30
CA ALA A 191 1.33 0.38 -21.56
C ALA A 191 1.86 1.81 -21.46
N SER A 192 1.05 2.74 -20.96
CA SER A 192 1.46 4.13 -20.72
C SER A 192 2.62 4.22 -19.73
N ALA A 193 2.58 3.44 -18.65
CA ALA A 193 3.64 3.38 -17.66
C ALA A 193 4.95 2.82 -18.24
N ALA A 194 4.87 1.79 -19.08
CA ALA A 194 6.03 1.23 -19.78
C ALA A 194 6.69 2.26 -20.70
N CYS A 195 5.92 3.06 -21.43
CA CYS A 195 6.45 4.14 -22.26
C CYS A 195 7.23 5.18 -21.42
N GLU A 196 6.73 5.53 -20.23
CA GLU A 196 7.44 6.47 -19.36
C GLU A 196 8.75 5.88 -18.80
N VAL A 197 8.76 4.60 -18.50
CA VAL A 197 9.98 3.88 -18.10
C VAL A 197 11.00 3.87 -19.24
N GLU A 198 10.59 3.55 -20.47
CA GLU A 198 11.49 3.54 -21.62
C GLU A 198 12.07 4.94 -21.93
N ARG A 199 11.28 6.00 -21.80
CA ARG A 199 11.77 7.39 -21.92
C ARG A 199 12.83 7.72 -20.88
N THR A 200 12.58 7.34 -19.63
CA THR A 200 13.53 7.59 -18.54
C THR A 200 14.82 6.80 -18.77
N ARG A 201 14.71 5.59 -19.22
CA ARG A 201 15.82 4.69 -19.54
C ARG A 201 16.67 5.22 -20.67
N ALA A 202 16.05 5.72 -21.74
CA ALA A 202 16.75 6.38 -22.83
C ALA A 202 17.56 7.59 -22.33
N ALA A 203 16.98 8.39 -21.44
CA ALA A 203 17.67 9.52 -20.84
C ALA A 203 18.86 9.09 -19.96
N LEU A 204 18.70 8.04 -19.14
CA LEU A 204 19.77 7.49 -18.32
C LEU A 204 20.91 6.91 -19.15
N ALA A 205 20.61 6.23 -20.26
CA ALA A 205 21.63 5.71 -21.19
C ALA A 205 22.51 6.83 -21.76
N VAL A 206 21.93 7.99 -22.05
CA VAL A 206 22.67 9.15 -22.54
C VAL A 206 23.56 9.75 -21.44
N VAL A 207 23.10 9.78 -20.19
CA VAL A 207 23.89 10.22 -19.04
C VAL A 207 25.11 9.32 -18.84
N GLU A 208 24.91 8.00 -18.91
CA GLU A 208 26.00 7.03 -18.70
C GLU A 208 27.11 7.11 -19.75
N THR A 209 26.73 7.38 -21.01
CA THR A 209 27.73 7.51 -22.07
C THR A 209 28.57 8.76 -21.94
N GLY A 210 28.13 9.78 -21.20
CA GLY A 210 28.87 11.03 -21.00
C GLY A 210 29.21 11.80 -22.29
N ALA A 211 28.65 11.36 -23.43
CA ALA A 211 29.10 11.79 -24.76
C ALA A 211 28.59 13.19 -25.17
N CYS A 212 27.65 13.78 -24.43
CA CYS A 212 27.05 15.07 -24.75
C CYS A 212 27.39 16.12 -23.70
N PRO A 213 28.10 17.24 -24.07
CA PRO A 213 28.44 18.30 -23.12
C PRO A 213 27.24 18.93 -22.46
N SER A 214 26.12 19.10 -23.17
CA SER A 214 24.89 19.65 -22.59
C SER A 214 24.30 18.74 -21.50
N VAL A 215 24.38 17.42 -21.69
CA VAL A 215 23.95 16.45 -20.66
C VAL A 215 24.88 16.51 -19.44
N ALA A 216 26.21 16.57 -19.66
CA ALA A 216 27.16 16.72 -18.58
C ALA A 216 26.90 17.99 -17.75
N HIS A 217 26.57 19.09 -18.42
CA HIS A 217 26.20 20.34 -17.73
C HIS A 217 24.89 20.23 -16.94
N LEU A 218 23.89 19.51 -17.44
CA LEU A 218 22.60 19.29 -16.73
C LEU A 218 22.79 18.39 -15.49
N VAL A 219 23.67 17.40 -15.58
CA VAL A 219 23.88 16.41 -14.51
C VAL A 219 24.82 16.92 -13.43
N GLY A 220 25.81 17.79 -13.81
CA GLY A 220 26.88 18.25 -12.93
C GLY A 220 27.88 17.16 -12.58
N ASP A 221 28.86 17.48 -11.74
CA ASP A 221 29.94 16.56 -11.34
C ASP A 221 29.52 15.53 -10.30
N ASP A 222 28.55 15.86 -9.45
CA ASP A 222 27.96 14.94 -8.50
C ASP A 222 26.82 14.16 -9.17
N ARG A 223 26.83 12.83 -9.07
CA ARG A 223 25.72 11.97 -9.56
C ARG A 223 24.40 12.36 -8.87
N PRO A 224 23.60 13.26 -9.43
CA PRO A 224 22.40 13.72 -8.76
C PRO A 224 21.35 12.62 -8.72
N VAL A 225 20.58 12.59 -7.66
CA VAL A 225 19.36 11.78 -7.62
C VAL A 225 18.46 12.24 -8.76
N LEU A 226 18.03 11.31 -9.61
CA LEU A 226 17.15 11.61 -10.75
C LEU A 226 15.79 12.12 -10.25
N GLY A 227 15.70 13.42 -10.00
CA GLY A 227 14.45 14.09 -9.66
C GLY A 227 13.57 14.29 -10.90
N THR A 228 12.29 14.55 -10.69
CA THR A 228 11.31 14.73 -11.78
C THR A 228 11.65 15.91 -12.70
N ALA A 229 12.26 16.97 -12.18
CA ALA A 229 12.70 18.13 -12.96
C ALA A 229 13.88 17.76 -13.87
N LEU A 230 14.93 17.18 -13.31
CA LEU A 230 16.12 16.74 -14.06
C LEU A 230 15.73 15.70 -15.12
N ARG A 231 14.91 14.73 -14.77
CA ARG A 231 14.41 13.74 -15.73
C ARG A 231 13.69 14.41 -16.90
N ARG A 232 12.82 15.39 -16.65
CA ARG A 232 12.08 16.11 -17.70
C ARG A 232 13.03 16.81 -18.66
N GLU A 233 14.05 17.49 -18.14
CA GLU A 233 15.05 18.17 -18.95
C GLU A 233 15.90 17.19 -19.78
N LEU A 234 16.30 16.06 -19.18
CA LEU A 234 17.04 15.00 -19.89
C LEU A 234 16.23 14.37 -21.00
N VAL A 235 14.96 14.03 -20.76
CA VAL A 235 14.05 13.47 -21.78
C VAL A 235 13.88 14.48 -22.92
N ARG A 236 13.59 15.75 -22.62
CA ARG A 236 13.49 16.79 -23.63
C ARG A 236 14.77 16.93 -24.45
N HIS A 237 15.93 16.91 -23.78
CA HIS A 237 17.20 16.99 -24.49
C HIS A 237 17.44 15.78 -25.41
N VAL A 238 17.05 14.57 -25.02
CA VAL A 238 17.14 13.36 -25.87
C VAL A 238 16.27 13.53 -27.11
N ASP A 239 15.07 14.09 -26.96
CA ASP A 239 14.16 14.33 -28.08
C ASP A 239 14.69 15.41 -29.06
N ASP A 240 15.37 16.43 -28.54
CA ASP A 240 15.86 17.56 -29.34
C ASP A 240 17.26 17.34 -29.93
N CYS A 241 18.13 16.54 -29.30
CA CYS A 241 19.53 16.35 -29.70
C CYS A 241 19.72 15.10 -30.58
N PRO A 242 20.10 15.22 -31.87
CA PRO A 242 20.31 14.07 -32.77
C PRO A 242 21.39 13.10 -32.30
N ARG A 243 22.42 13.60 -31.59
CA ARG A 243 23.47 12.77 -31.01
C ARG A 243 22.94 11.90 -29.87
N CYS A 244 22.18 12.51 -28.94
CA CYS A 244 21.61 11.82 -27.81
C CYS A 244 20.53 10.82 -28.24
N ARG A 245 19.71 11.17 -29.23
CA ARG A 245 18.73 10.25 -29.83
C ARG A 245 19.40 8.98 -30.37
N ARG A 246 20.47 9.12 -31.16
CA ARG A 246 21.22 7.95 -31.66
C ARG A 246 21.85 7.12 -30.53
N THR A 247 22.26 7.75 -29.43
CA THR A 247 22.77 7.03 -28.26
C THR A 247 21.64 6.25 -27.56
N ALA A 248 20.49 6.87 -27.39
CA ALA A 248 19.31 6.24 -26.79
C ALA A 248 18.81 5.05 -27.65
N GLU A 249 18.79 5.19 -29.00
CA GLU A 249 18.42 4.13 -29.94
C GLU A 249 19.35 2.91 -29.89
N ARG A 250 20.62 3.12 -29.55
CA ARG A 250 21.61 2.04 -29.36
C ARG A 250 21.53 1.38 -27.97
N ALA A 251 20.78 1.94 -27.04
CA ALA A 251 20.61 1.36 -25.72
C ALA A 251 19.96 -0.02 -25.86
N ILE A 252 20.60 -1.05 -25.26
CA ILE A 252 20.14 -2.43 -25.39
C ILE A 252 18.82 -2.58 -24.61
N PRO A 253 17.72 -3.00 -25.27
CA PRO A 253 16.48 -3.32 -24.59
C PRO A 253 16.72 -4.37 -23.48
N GLY A 254 16.14 -4.17 -22.30
CA GLY A 254 16.30 -5.09 -21.17
C GLY A 254 17.52 -4.84 -20.26
N ARG A 255 18.52 -4.07 -20.69
CA ARG A 255 19.58 -3.53 -19.82
C ARG A 255 19.16 -2.16 -19.30
N TRP A 256 19.18 -1.98 -18.00
CA TRP A 256 18.77 -0.74 -17.37
C TRP A 256 20.00 0.09 -17.00
N PRO A 257 20.27 1.18 -17.75
CA PRO A 257 21.43 2.01 -17.48
C PRO A 257 21.36 2.60 -16.06
N GLY A 258 22.50 2.63 -15.38
CA GLY A 258 22.58 3.17 -14.02
C GLY A 258 22.05 2.26 -12.92
N THR A 259 21.58 1.05 -13.24
CA THR A 259 21.23 0.04 -12.25
C THR A 259 21.91 -1.29 -12.57
N SER A 260 22.29 -2.01 -11.51
CA SER A 260 22.77 -3.40 -11.61
C SER A 260 21.64 -4.42 -11.68
N VAL A 261 20.38 -3.98 -11.58
CA VAL A 261 19.20 -4.83 -11.42
C VAL A 261 18.32 -4.73 -12.65
N THR A 262 17.98 -5.86 -13.26
CA THR A 262 16.98 -5.93 -14.34
C THR A 262 15.57 -5.88 -13.76
N PRO A 263 14.52 -5.50 -14.52
CA PRO A 263 13.14 -5.52 -14.07
C PRO A 263 12.68 -6.87 -13.52
N ALA A 264 13.18 -7.96 -14.11
CA ALA A 264 12.88 -9.32 -13.66
C ALA A 264 13.52 -9.68 -12.31
N GLU A 265 14.49 -8.89 -11.86
CA GLU A 265 15.28 -9.11 -10.65
C GLU A 265 15.00 -8.06 -9.57
N LEU A 266 13.91 -7.29 -9.68
CA LEU A 266 13.53 -6.34 -8.64
C LEU A 266 13.35 -7.07 -7.30
N PRO A 267 14.10 -6.69 -6.24
CA PRO A 267 14.15 -7.49 -5.03
C PRO A 267 12.82 -7.49 -4.28
N VAL A 268 12.50 -8.65 -3.72
CA VAL A 268 11.41 -8.83 -2.75
C VAL A 268 12.03 -9.02 -1.37
N LEU A 269 11.62 -8.21 -0.42
CA LEU A 269 12.18 -8.18 0.93
C LEU A 269 11.46 -9.15 1.86
N SER A 270 12.21 -9.78 2.75
CA SER A 270 11.65 -10.69 3.74
C SER A 270 10.76 -9.97 4.75
N ALA A 271 9.54 -10.47 4.92
CA ALA A 271 8.57 -9.94 5.87
C ALA A 271 8.98 -10.23 7.33
N PRO A 272 8.78 -9.30 8.27
CA PRO A 272 9.09 -9.48 9.68
C PRO A 272 8.00 -10.32 10.37
N ARG A 273 8.04 -11.64 10.22
CA ARG A 273 6.97 -12.59 10.59
C ARG A 273 6.49 -12.47 12.04
N ALA A 274 7.42 -12.32 13.00
CA ALA A 274 7.07 -12.15 14.41
C ALA A 274 6.32 -10.84 14.67
N ALA A 275 6.80 -9.73 14.08
CA ALA A 275 6.15 -8.44 14.20
C ALA A 275 4.77 -8.43 13.52
N LEU A 276 4.62 -9.13 12.39
CA LEU A 276 3.32 -9.30 11.71
C LEU A 276 2.31 -10.05 12.57
N HIS A 277 2.73 -11.12 13.24
CA HIS A 277 1.85 -11.85 14.15
C HIS A 277 1.30 -10.93 15.26
N VAL A 278 2.17 -10.12 15.86
CA VAL A 278 1.78 -9.12 16.86
C VAL A 278 0.84 -8.07 16.26
N ALA A 279 1.15 -7.55 15.08
CA ALA A 279 0.32 -6.55 14.39
C ALA A 279 -1.08 -7.09 14.07
N MET A 280 -1.21 -8.34 13.61
CA MET A 280 -2.49 -9.00 13.38
C MET A 280 -3.33 -9.10 14.67
N ALA A 281 -2.70 -9.46 15.80
CA ALA A 281 -3.38 -9.56 17.09
C ALA A 281 -3.88 -8.18 17.60
N HIS A 282 -3.11 -7.12 17.34
CA HIS A 282 -3.52 -5.76 17.67
C HIS A 282 -4.75 -5.33 16.87
N HIS A 283 -4.78 -5.59 15.56
CA HIS A 283 -5.92 -5.25 14.71
C HIS A 283 -7.18 -6.05 15.07
N ALA A 284 -7.03 -7.32 15.44
CA ALA A 284 -8.17 -8.15 15.87
C ALA A 284 -8.90 -7.56 17.10
N ARG A 285 -8.18 -6.84 17.95
CA ARG A 285 -8.72 -6.16 19.14
C ARG A 285 -9.29 -4.77 18.81
N ALA A 286 -8.74 -4.08 17.79
CA ALA A 286 -9.22 -2.77 17.38
C ALA A 286 -10.53 -2.90 16.60
N ARG A 287 -11.62 -2.33 17.12
CA ARG A 287 -12.94 -2.28 16.45
C ARG A 287 -12.97 -1.23 15.33
N GLY A 288 -11.96 -1.25 14.45
CA GLY A 288 -11.88 -0.33 13.30
C GLY A 288 -12.90 -0.67 12.22
N ALA A 289 -13.40 0.34 11.51
CA ALA A 289 -14.26 0.12 10.35
C ALA A 289 -13.48 -0.62 9.25
N GLY A 290 -13.90 -1.84 8.91
CA GLY A 290 -13.35 -2.60 7.79
C GLY A 290 -13.66 -1.97 6.43
N PRO A 291 -13.05 -2.46 5.34
CA PRO A 291 -13.40 -2.04 3.99
C PRO A 291 -14.85 -2.41 3.66
N ARG A 292 -15.46 -1.65 2.77
CA ARG A 292 -16.59 -2.15 2.00
C ARG A 292 -16.05 -3.03 0.90
N PHE A 293 -16.81 -4.04 0.55
CA PHE A 293 -16.46 -4.96 -0.50
C PHE A 293 -17.41 -4.77 -1.68
N ASP A 294 -16.90 -4.95 -2.88
CA ASP A 294 -17.67 -4.96 -4.09
C ASP A 294 -18.45 -6.31 -4.25
N ARG A 295 -19.17 -6.49 -5.37
CA ARG A 295 -19.92 -7.72 -5.66
C ARG A 295 -19.01 -8.95 -5.84
N ARG A 296 -17.73 -8.74 -6.18
CA ARG A 296 -16.72 -9.78 -6.36
C ARG A 296 -15.98 -10.09 -5.05
N GLY A 297 -16.29 -9.38 -3.96
CA GLY A 297 -15.65 -9.52 -2.66
C GLY A 297 -14.31 -8.77 -2.53
N PHE A 298 -13.95 -7.89 -3.48
CA PHE A 298 -12.75 -7.06 -3.39
C PHE A 298 -12.99 -5.81 -2.54
N PRO A 299 -11.99 -5.36 -1.76
CA PRO A 299 -12.11 -4.17 -0.93
C PRO A 299 -12.18 -2.91 -1.79
N MET A 300 -13.15 -2.05 -1.52
CA MET A 300 -13.30 -0.76 -2.20
C MET A 300 -12.32 0.27 -1.63
N ASP A 301 -11.75 1.11 -2.51
CA ASP A 301 -10.82 2.18 -2.14
C ASP A 301 -11.45 3.13 -1.10
N PRO A 302 -10.70 3.54 -0.05
CA PRO A 302 -11.16 4.56 0.89
C PRO A 302 -11.49 5.90 0.23
N LYS A 303 -10.82 6.27 -0.86
CA LYS A 303 -11.09 7.50 -1.64
C LYS A 303 -12.46 7.47 -2.29
N ASP A 304 -12.89 6.32 -2.82
CA ASP A 304 -14.22 6.18 -3.42
C ASP A 304 -15.33 6.40 -2.40
N ARG A 305 -15.05 6.06 -1.16
CA ARG A 305 -15.97 6.32 -0.05
C ARG A 305 -16.12 7.82 0.24
N ALA A 306 -15.00 8.56 0.22
CA ALA A 306 -15.02 10.02 0.39
C ALA A 306 -15.72 10.69 -0.79
N ALA A 307 -15.34 10.38 -2.02
CA ALA A 307 -15.95 10.91 -3.23
C ALA A 307 -17.46 10.61 -3.31
N ARG A 308 -17.88 9.41 -2.91
CA ARG A 308 -19.29 9.03 -2.86
C ARG A 308 -20.06 9.78 -1.75
N ARG A 309 -19.44 10.01 -0.58
CA ARG A 309 -20.01 10.85 0.47
C ARG A 309 -20.17 12.30 0.02
N ASP A 310 -19.16 12.83 -0.65
CA ASP A 310 -19.20 14.21 -1.16
C ASP A 310 -20.23 14.37 -2.27
N ARG A 311 -20.36 13.39 -3.17
CA ARG A 311 -21.46 13.35 -4.17
C ARG A 311 -22.83 13.25 -3.53
N LEU A 312 -22.99 12.45 -2.47
CA LEU A 312 -24.25 12.35 -1.75
C LEU A 312 -24.57 13.65 -1.00
N ARG A 313 -23.57 14.27 -0.37
CA ARG A 313 -23.73 15.59 0.27
C ARG A 313 -24.09 16.67 -0.76
N ALA A 314 -23.37 16.71 -1.88
CA ALA A 314 -23.67 17.65 -2.95
C ALA A 314 -25.11 17.46 -3.48
N ARG A 315 -25.55 16.23 -3.71
CA ARG A 315 -26.94 15.92 -4.11
C ARG A 315 -27.95 16.35 -3.04
N ALA A 316 -27.68 16.07 -1.77
CA ALA A 316 -28.55 16.47 -0.67
C ALA A 316 -28.68 18.00 -0.60
N VAL A 317 -27.56 18.74 -0.71
CA VAL A 317 -27.56 20.22 -0.76
C VAL A 317 -28.34 20.72 -1.97
N THR A 318 -28.10 20.18 -3.16
CA THR A 318 -28.81 20.57 -4.38
C THR A 318 -30.31 20.30 -4.25
N THR A 319 -30.69 19.14 -3.72
CA THR A 319 -32.11 18.80 -3.52
C THR A 319 -32.77 19.74 -2.51
N THR A 320 -32.09 20.10 -1.44
CA THR A 320 -32.60 21.06 -0.43
C THR A 320 -32.77 22.45 -1.03
N VAL A 321 -31.77 22.93 -1.77
CA VAL A 321 -31.84 24.24 -2.43
C VAL A 321 -32.98 24.30 -3.45
N VAL A 322 -33.12 23.30 -4.31
CA VAL A 322 -34.19 23.18 -5.29
C VAL A 322 -35.54 23.11 -4.59
N ALA A 323 -35.69 22.31 -3.54
CA ALA A 323 -36.94 22.23 -2.78
C ALA A 323 -37.32 23.60 -2.16
N THR A 324 -36.37 24.32 -1.59
CA THR A 324 -36.61 25.65 -0.99
C THR A 324 -36.99 26.70 -2.05
N VAL A 325 -36.26 26.70 -3.18
CA VAL A 325 -36.51 27.66 -4.27
C VAL A 325 -37.85 27.41 -4.95
N VAL A 326 -38.32 26.19 -5.03
CA VAL A 326 -39.63 25.85 -5.63
C VAL A 326 -40.76 25.94 -4.61
N ALA A 327 -40.57 25.45 -3.42
CA ALA A 327 -41.62 25.41 -2.40
C ALA A 327 -41.98 26.80 -1.84
N ALA A 328 -41.02 27.72 -1.68
CA ALA A 328 -41.27 29.05 -1.14
C ALA A 328 -42.21 29.87 -2.01
N PRO A 329 -42.00 30.01 -3.35
CA PRO A 329 -42.93 30.73 -4.20
C PRO A 329 -44.32 30.07 -4.33
N VAL A 330 -44.35 28.69 -4.34
CA VAL A 330 -45.64 27.97 -4.38
C VAL A 330 -46.43 28.19 -3.10
N LEU A 331 -45.78 28.16 -1.94
CA LEU A 331 -46.43 28.45 -0.66
C LEU A 331 -46.88 29.91 -0.57
N ALA A 332 -46.08 30.85 -1.09
CA ALA A 332 -46.44 32.27 -1.15
C ALA A 332 -47.66 32.51 -2.08
N LEU A 333 -47.69 31.84 -3.25
CA LEU A 333 -48.83 31.90 -4.18
C LEU A 333 -50.09 31.30 -3.54
N TRP A 334 -49.97 30.18 -2.86
CA TRP A 334 -51.06 29.51 -2.18
C TRP A 334 -51.61 30.35 -0.99
N ALA A 335 -50.73 30.98 -0.23
CA ALA A 335 -51.12 31.91 0.84
C ALA A 335 -51.83 33.15 0.30
N ALA A 336 -51.35 33.74 -0.81
CA ALA A 336 -51.99 34.85 -1.50
C ALA A 336 -53.38 34.49 -2.05
N TYR A 337 -53.50 33.26 -2.61
CA TYR A 337 -54.80 32.78 -3.12
C TYR A 337 -55.82 32.52 -2.01
N ARG A 338 -55.41 32.04 -0.83
CA ARG A 338 -56.30 31.87 0.34
C ARG A 338 -56.62 33.13 1.09
N GLY A 339 -55.80 34.19 0.95
CA GLY A 339 -55.96 35.48 1.61
C GLY A 339 -56.76 36.49 0.80
N ALA A 340 -57.19 36.17 -0.41
CA ALA A 340 -58.04 37.04 -1.21
C ALA A 340 -59.46 37.11 -0.61
N PRO A 341 -59.94 38.25 -0.10
CA PRO A 341 -61.29 38.39 0.38
C PRO A 341 -62.26 38.22 -0.81
N VAL A 342 -63.21 37.32 -0.63
CA VAL A 342 -64.35 37.20 -1.52
C VAL A 342 -65.20 38.49 -1.29
N GLY A 343 -64.93 39.51 -2.10
CA GLY A 343 -65.79 40.73 -2.11
C GLY A 343 -67.14 40.33 -2.62
N GLY A 344 -68.11 40.25 -1.71
CA GLY A 344 -69.55 40.23 -2.08
C GLY A 344 -69.98 41.58 -2.69
N PRO A 345 -70.94 41.61 -3.67
CA PRO A 345 -71.47 42.84 -4.24
C PRO A 345 -72.25 43.56 -3.15
N GLN A 346 -71.85 44.78 -2.85
CA GLN A 346 -72.74 45.75 -2.16
C GLN A 346 -73.72 46.22 -3.17
N GLY A 347 -74.98 45.82 -3.03
CA GLY A 347 -76.08 46.46 -3.62
C GLY A 347 -76.42 47.78 -2.87
N GLU A 348 -76.67 48.81 -3.58
CA GLU A 348 -77.35 50.05 -3.34
C GLU A 348 -77.39 50.63 -1.99
#